data_7e506aeaa74a0f6c8e66020ff8885185
#
_entry.id   7e506aeaa74a0f6c8e66020ff8885185
#
_cell.length_a   1.000
_cell.length_b   1.000
_cell.length_c   1.000
_cell.angle_alpha   90.00
_cell.angle_beta   90.00
_cell.angle_gamma   90.00
#
_symmetry.space_group_name_H-M   'P 1'
#
loop_
_entity.id
_entity.type
_entity.pdbx_description
1 polymer ?
#
loop_
_entity_poly.entity_id
_entity_poly.type
_entity_poly.pdbx_seq_one_letter_code
_entity_poly.pdbx_strand_id
1 'polypeptide(L)'
;MRKTPFIEEALHEKLINVSSLARVILPEVSLLLKKEVKIGAVMMAINRLSPANELRIRKNIKKLALDLGDVIVRSDLCDFTFKNTTSLLKEIAKILSKSADSNDYFLTVSQGIFETNIVTSKNLQPYVQEIFKKEILINSVVNLASITIKLPKENLEQSGIYYFILKQLAWANIPVQEVISTTNEMTIVVKDKDVNETFSILMDMKLN
;
A
#
# COMPACT_ATOMS: atom_id res chain seq x y z
N MET A 1 -3.35 -11.64 -20.36
CA MET A 1 -2.02 -11.22 -19.95
C MET A 1 -2.01 -9.81 -19.39
N ARG A 2 -2.52 -8.77 -20.06
CA ARG A 2 -2.60 -7.40 -19.47
C ARG A 2 -3.36 -7.30 -18.13
N LYS A 3 -4.15 -8.30 -17.77
CA LYS A 3 -4.85 -8.40 -16.47
C LYS A 3 -4.02 -9.08 -15.36
N THR A 4 -2.82 -9.53 -15.68
CA THR A 4 -1.92 -10.25 -14.76
C THR A 4 -0.52 -9.63 -14.80
N PRO A 5 -0.33 -8.49 -14.11
CA PRO A 5 0.92 -7.73 -14.16
C PRO A 5 2.16 -8.53 -13.79
N PHE A 6 2.04 -9.50 -12.88
CA PHE A 6 3.15 -10.37 -12.49
C PHE A 6 3.68 -11.26 -13.63
N ILE A 7 2.80 -11.68 -14.55
CA ILE A 7 3.21 -12.50 -15.71
C ILE A 7 4.01 -11.65 -16.69
N GLU A 8 3.63 -10.39 -16.93
CA GLU A 8 4.39 -9.49 -17.79
C GLU A 8 5.78 -9.23 -17.22
N GLU A 9 5.87 -8.99 -15.92
CA GLU A 9 7.12 -8.79 -15.21
C GLU A 9 8.04 -10.00 -15.33
N ALA A 10 7.54 -11.19 -15.01
CA ALA A 10 8.32 -12.42 -15.05
C ALA A 10 8.70 -12.87 -16.49
N LEU A 11 7.89 -12.53 -17.49
CA LEU A 11 8.25 -12.73 -18.91
C LEU A 11 9.40 -11.83 -19.33
N HIS A 12 9.39 -10.57 -18.90
CA HIS A 12 10.44 -9.62 -19.22
C HIS A 12 11.77 -10.04 -18.60
N GLU A 13 11.75 -10.51 -17.36
CA GLU A 13 12.91 -11.03 -16.66
C GLU A 13 13.33 -12.44 -17.13
N LYS A 14 12.62 -13.00 -18.11
CA LYS A 14 12.87 -14.35 -18.64
C LYS A 14 12.75 -15.44 -17.56
N LEU A 15 11.98 -15.20 -16.52
CA LEU A 15 11.73 -16.15 -15.43
C LEU A 15 10.63 -17.16 -15.78
N ILE A 16 9.84 -16.90 -16.84
CA ILE A 16 8.76 -17.77 -17.30
C ILE A 16 9.17 -18.51 -18.56
N ASN A 17 8.93 -19.83 -18.57
CA ASN A 17 9.02 -20.64 -19.77
C ASN A 17 7.85 -20.28 -20.71
N VAL A 18 8.18 -19.60 -21.82
CA VAL A 18 7.20 -19.15 -22.83
C VAL A 18 6.38 -20.30 -23.41
N SER A 19 6.99 -21.49 -23.60
CA SER A 19 6.29 -22.67 -24.12
C SER A 19 5.24 -23.19 -23.13
N SER A 20 5.57 -23.23 -21.84
CA SER A 20 4.63 -23.61 -20.78
C SER A 20 3.48 -22.61 -20.67
N LEU A 21 3.77 -21.33 -20.67
CA LEU A 21 2.75 -20.28 -20.63
C LEU A 21 1.83 -20.37 -21.86
N ALA A 22 2.41 -20.57 -23.06
CA ALA A 22 1.64 -20.71 -24.30
C ALA A 22 0.65 -21.88 -24.22
N ARG A 23 1.02 -23.02 -23.62
CA ARG A 23 0.10 -24.15 -23.42
C ARG A 23 -1.05 -23.82 -22.49
N VAL A 24 -0.76 -23.08 -21.41
CA VAL A 24 -1.79 -22.68 -20.43
C VAL A 24 -2.83 -21.75 -21.05
N ILE A 25 -2.41 -20.78 -21.87
CA ILE A 25 -3.33 -19.78 -22.43
C ILE A 25 -3.94 -20.21 -23.77
N LEU A 26 -3.42 -21.24 -24.42
CA LEU A 26 -3.86 -21.71 -25.76
C LEU A 26 -5.38 -21.97 -25.82
N PRO A 27 -6.01 -22.67 -24.86
CA PRO A 27 -7.46 -22.91 -24.89
C PRO A 27 -8.28 -21.62 -24.91
N GLU A 28 -7.91 -20.65 -24.05
CA GLU A 28 -8.59 -19.35 -24.00
C GLU A 28 -8.42 -18.55 -25.29
N VAL A 29 -7.20 -18.56 -25.86
CA VAL A 29 -6.90 -17.87 -27.13
C VAL A 29 -7.70 -18.48 -28.28
N SER A 30 -7.78 -19.83 -28.35
CA SER A 30 -8.54 -20.52 -29.38
C SER A 30 -10.05 -20.24 -29.26
N LEU A 31 -10.57 -20.19 -28.04
CA LEU A 31 -11.97 -19.85 -27.77
C LEU A 31 -12.28 -18.41 -28.20
N LEU A 32 -11.43 -17.46 -27.82
CA LEU A 32 -11.60 -16.03 -28.17
C LEU A 32 -11.53 -15.79 -29.68
N LEU A 33 -10.63 -16.49 -30.38
CA LEU A 33 -10.46 -16.36 -31.81
C LEU A 33 -11.46 -17.21 -32.63
N LYS A 34 -12.23 -18.07 -31.95
CA LYS A 34 -13.19 -19.02 -32.56
C LYS A 34 -12.55 -19.88 -33.67
N LYS A 35 -11.29 -20.24 -33.47
CA LYS A 35 -10.54 -21.12 -34.40
C LYS A 35 -9.42 -21.86 -33.66
N GLU A 36 -9.01 -22.98 -34.22
CA GLU A 36 -7.82 -23.70 -33.74
C GLU A 36 -6.54 -22.84 -33.96
N VAL A 37 -5.72 -22.74 -32.93
CA VAL A 37 -4.48 -21.95 -32.96
C VAL A 37 -3.30 -22.86 -32.65
N LYS A 38 -2.25 -22.79 -33.46
CA LYS A 38 -1.01 -23.56 -33.21
C LYS A 38 -0.23 -22.93 -32.04
N ILE A 39 0.30 -23.76 -31.16
CA ILE A 39 1.08 -23.34 -30.00
C ILE A 39 2.25 -22.41 -30.38
N GLY A 40 2.93 -22.69 -31.51
CA GLY A 40 4.01 -21.83 -32.02
C GLY A 40 3.57 -20.39 -32.34
N ALA A 41 2.33 -20.22 -32.83
CA ALA A 41 1.79 -18.88 -33.08
C ALA A 41 1.56 -18.11 -31.78
N VAL A 42 1.09 -18.81 -30.73
CA VAL A 42 0.92 -18.22 -29.38
C VAL A 42 2.28 -17.84 -28.79
N MET A 43 3.29 -18.73 -28.91
CA MET A 43 4.65 -18.44 -28.44
C MET A 43 5.24 -17.20 -29.15
N MET A 44 5.08 -17.13 -30.47
CA MET A 44 5.54 -15.94 -31.25
C MET A 44 4.81 -14.66 -30.83
N ALA A 45 3.51 -14.76 -30.55
CA ALA A 45 2.73 -13.62 -30.08
C ALA A 45 3.20 -13.16 -28.69
N ILE A 46 3.47 -14.09 -27.74
CA ILE A 46 4.03 -13.80 -26.43
C ILE A 46 5.39 -13.07 -26.57
N ASN A 47 6.30 -13.60 -27.38
CA ASN A 47 7.64 -13.01 -27.61
C ASN A 47 7.58 -11.63 -28.28
N ARG A 48 6.51 -11.31 -28.99
CA ARG A 48 6.27 -9.99 -29.59
C ARG A 48 5.55 -9.02 -28.66
N LEU A 49 5.06 -9.46 -27.50
CA LEU A 49 4.51 -8.54 -26.51
C LEU A 49 5.62 -7.59 -26.09
N SER A 50 5.50 -6.36 -26.52
CA SER A 50 6.46 -5.32 -26.15
C SER A 50 6.24 -4.94 -24.70
N PRO A 51 7.25 -5.01 -23.83
CA PRO A 51 7.18 -4.59 -22.44
C PRO A 51 7.20 -3.07 -22.27
N ALA A 52 6.88 -2.30 -23.34
CA ALA A 52 7.07 -0.85 -23.35
C ALA A 52 6.41 -0.11 -22.17
N ASN A 53 5.22 -0.54 -21.77
CA ASN A 53 4.55 0.07 -20.62
C ASN A 53 5.20 -0.33 -19.30
N GLU A 54 5.62 -1.58 -19.16
CA GLU A 54 6.25 -2.08 -17.96
C GLU A 54 7.65 -1.49 -17.76
N LEU A 55 8.46 -1.46 -18.82
CA LEU A 55 9.77 -0.81 -18.79
C LEU A 55 9.65 0.66 -18.38
N ARG A 56 8.61 1.36 -18.87
CA ARG A 56 8.35 2.74 -18.49
C ARG A 56 7.95 2.84 -17.00
N ILE A 57 7.05 1.99 -16.55
CA ILE A 57 6.61 1.95 -15.14
C ILE A 57 7.80 1.63 -14.23
N ARG A 58 8.58 0.60 -14.54
CA ARG A 58 9.78 0.24 -13.75
C ARG A 58 10.81 1.36 -13.71
N LYS A 59 11.11 1.98 -14.85
CA LYS A 59 12.05 3.09 -14.91
C LYS A 59 11.57 4.27 -14.09
N ASN A 60 10.27 4.56 -14.15
CA ASN A 60 9.66 5.61 -13.35
C ASN A 60 9.68 5.25 -11.85
N ILE A 61 9.32 4.02 -11.48
CA ILE A 61 9.36 3.54 -10.09
C ILE A 61 10.79 3.60 -9.55
N LYS A 62 11.77 3.11 -10.30
CA LYS A 62 13.17 3.16 -9.87
C LYS A 62 13.62 4.60 -9.65
N LYS A 63 13.29 5.51 -10.53
CA LYS A 63 13.58 6.93 -10.37
C LYS A 63 12.89 7.48 -9.11
N LEU A 64 11.59 7.21 -8.93
CA LEU A 64 10.85 7.65 -7.74
C LEU A 64 11.41 7.07 -6.45
N ALA A 65 11.86 5.81 -6.46
CA ALA A 65 12.46 5.17 -5.28
C ALA A 65 13.77 5.84 -4.87
N LEU A 66 14.61 6.23 -5.82
CA LEU A 66 15.84 6.97 -5.57
C LEU A 66 15.56 8.40 -5.07
N ASP A 67 14.46 9.00 -5.47
CA ASP A 67 14.03 10.35 -5.08
C ASP A 67 13.17 10.36 -3.79
N LEU A 68 13.01 9.21 -3.10
CA LEU A 68 12.34 9.14 -1.80
C LEU A 68 13.09 10.01 -0.79
N GLY A 69 12.35 10.86 -0.07
CA GLY A 69 12.91 11.75 0.94
C GLY A 69 13.15 11.05 2.28
N ASP A 70 12.94 11.79 3.35
CA ASP A 70 13.13 11.30 4.71
C ASP A 70 12.18 10.16 5.04
N VAL A 71 12.66 9.24 5.87
CA VAL A 71 11.88 8.15 6.45
C VAL A 71 11.83 8.36 7.96
N ILE A 72 10.64 8.53 8.49
CA ILE A 72 10.40 8.79 9.91
C ILE A 72 9.68 7.60 10.51
N VAL A 73 10.23 7.05 11.59
CA VAL A 73 9.59 5.98 12.36
C VAL A 73 9.00 6.56 13.63
N ARG A 74 7.78 6.17 13.95
CA ARG A 74 7.11 6.54 15.19
C ARG A 74 6.51 5.30 15.83
N SER A 75 6.87 5.03 17.07
CA SER A 75 6.37 3.92 17.89
C SER A 75 5.19 4.35 18.78
N ASP A 76 4.70 3.40 19.57
CA ASP A 76 3.65 3.63 20.57
C ASP A 76 2.38 4.22 19.98
N LEU A 77 1.87 3.58 18.93
CA LEU A 77 0.61 3.94 18.29
C LEU A 77 -0.50 2.95 18.65
N CYS A 78 -1.73 3.43 18.56
CA CYS A 78 -2.94 2.63 18.64
C CYS A 78 -3.93 3.07 17.56
N ASP A 79 -4.79 2.14 17.18
CA ASP A 79 -5.80 2.28 16.15
C ASP A 79 -7.17 1.95 16.74
N PHE A 80 -8.16 2.75 16.38
CA PHE A 80 -9.56 2.59 16.77
C PHE A 80 -10.45 2.77 15.55
N THR A 81 -11.31 1.79 15.30
CA THR A 81 -12.32 1.86 14.24
C THR A 81 -13.71 1.97 14.85
N PHE A 82 -14.44 3.01 14.51
CA PHE A 82 -15.80 3.26 14.98
C PHE A 82 -16.79 3.20 13.83
N LYS A 83 -18.00 2.74 14.12
CA LYS A 83 -19.14 2.85 13.20
C LYS A 83 -19.54 4.32 13.05
N ASN A 84 -19.80 4.77 11.83
CA ASN A 84 -20.29 6.13 11.61
C ASN A 84 -21.66 6.35 12.24
N THR A 85 -21.74 7.34 13.13
CA THR A 85 -22.95 7.80 13.81
C THR A 85 -23.11 9.31 13.65
N THR A 86 -24.29 9.84 13.93
CA THR A 86 -24.52 11.30 13.87
C THR A 86 -23.77 12.08 14.92
N SER A 87 -23.34 11.44 16.03
CA SER A 87 -22.57 12.05 17.12
C SER A 87 -21.06 11.98 16.89
N LEU A 88 -20.58 11.02 16.12
CA LEU A 88 -19.16 10.70 15.97
C LEU A 88 -18.30 11.91 15.56
N LEU A 89 -18.78 12.73 14.60
CA LEU A 89 -18.06 13.91 14.15
C LEU A 89 -17.84 14.96 15.26
N LYS A 90 -18.78 15.07 16.21
CA LYS A 90 -18.65 15.96 17.35
C LYS A 90 -17.56 15.47 18.30
N GLU A 91 -17.47 14.17 18.48
CA GLU A 91 -16.41 13.56 19.30
C GLU A 91 -15.04 13.66 18.64
N ILE A 92 -14.98 13.49 17.32
CA ILE A 92 -13.74 13.73 16.53
C ILE A 92 -13.25 15.17 16.69
N ALA A 93 -14.13 16.16 16.66
CA ALA A 93 -13.73 17.55 16.86
C ALA A 93 -13.05 17.78 18.22
N LYS A 94 -13.46 17.08 19.28
CA LYS A 94 -12.83 17.18 20.61
C LYS A 94 -11.41 16.63 20.61
N ILE A 95 -11.18 15.47 19.98
CA ILE A 95 -9.82 14.89 19.93
C ILE A 95 -8.89 15.73 19.06
N LEU A 96 -9.38 16.30 17.95
CA LEU A 96 -8.62 17.22 17.12
C LEU A 96 -8.21 18.49 17.90
N SER A 97 -9.13 19.06 18.68
CA SER A 97 -8.83 20.21 19.56
C SER A 97 -7.77 19.85 20.59
N LYS A 98 -7.86 18.66 21.20
CA LYS A 98 -6.87 18.21 22.18
C LYS A 98 -5.50 17.97 21.57
N SER A 99 -5.42 17.45 20.36
CA SER A 99 -4.14 17.22 19.66
C SER A 99 -3.46 18.53 19.24
N ALA A 100 -4.22 19.61 19.07
CA ALA A 100 -3.69 20.94 18.74
C ALA A 100 -2.90 21.59 19.90
N ASP A 101 -3.10 21.11 21.14
CA ASP A 101 -2.38 21.63 22.31
C ASP A 101 -0.90 21.18 22.34
N SER A 102 -0.50 20.21 21.54
CA SER A 102 0.87 19.70 21.46
C SER A 102 1.18 19.12 20.07
N ASN A 103 2.34 19.47 19.55
CA ASN A 103 2.86 18.91 18.29
C ASN A 103 3.44 17.48 18.45
N ASP A 104 3.44 16.91 19.67
CA ASP A 104 4.05 15.63 19.94
C ASP A 104 3.14 14.44 19.62
N TYR A 105 1.85 14.70 19.39
CA TYR A 105 0.88 13.67 19.10
C TYR A 105 0.84 13.32 17.61
N PHE A 106 0.88 12.04 17.34
CA PHE A 106 0.44 11.54 16.06
C PHE A 106 -1.07 11.36 16.10
N LEU A 107 -1.78 11.93 15.17
CA LEU A 107 -3.22 11.76 15.03
C LEU A 107 -3.61 11.81 13.57
N THR A 108 -4.26 10.76 13.11
CA THR A 108 -4.94 10.74 11.82
C THR A 108 -6.37 10.26 11.99
N VAL A 109 -7.26 10.83 11.20
CA VAL A 109 -8.68 10.46 11.18
C VAL A 109 -9.06 10.22 9.72
N SER A 110 -9.49 9.01 9.42
CA SER A 110 -9.96 8.62 8.09
C SER A 110 -11.43 8.23 8.18
N GLN A 111 -12.31 9.04 7.61
CA GLN A 111 -13.75 8.75 7.58
C GLN A 111 -14.13 8.13 6.25
N GLY A 112 -14.54 6.87 6.28
CA GLY A 112 -15.16 6.17 5.17
C GLY A 112 -16.68 6.34 5.14
N ILE A 113 -17.35 5.58 4.28
CA ILE A 113 -18.81 5.60 4.16
C ILE A 113 -19.49 4.98 5.40
N PHE A 114 -18.94 3.89 5.93
CA PHE A 114 -19.55 3.10 7.01
C PHE A 114 -18.83 3.26 8.34
N GLU A 115 -17.53 3.53 8.30
CA GLU A 115 -16.63 3.48 9.42
C GLU A 115 -15.70 4.69 9.43
N THR A 116 -15.22 5.03 10.63
CA THR A 116 -14.16 6.01 10.83
C THR A 116 -13.02 5.36 11.59
N ASN A 117 -11.83 5.49 11.05
CA ASN A 117 -10.60 5.02 11.66
C ASN A 117 -9.84 6.19 12.30
N ILE A 118 -9.26 5.97 13.48
CA ILE A 118 -8.47 6.93 14.24
C ILE A 118 -7.17 6.25 14.65
N VAL A 119 -6.06 6.65 14.04
CA VAL A 119 -4.72 6.21 14.47
C VAL A 119 -4.08 7.34 15.28
N THR A 120 -3.62 7.02 16.47
CA THR A 120 -3.08 8.03 17.39
C THR A 120 -1.96 7.49 18.28
N SER A 121 -1.20 8.40 18.87
CA SER A 121 -0.21 8.07 19.90
C SER A 121 -0.88 7.45 21.12
N LYS A 122 -0.23 6.45 21.71
CA LYS A 122 -0.75 5.65 22.83
C LYS A 122 -1.12 6.48 24.06
N ASN A 123 -0.42 7.60 24.29
CA ASN A 123 -0.72 8.52 25.39
C ASN A 123 -2.07 9.23 25.24
N LEU A 124 -2.65 9.30 24.03
CA LEU A 124 -4.02 9.78 23.82
C LEU A 124 -5.08 8.68 23.97
N GLN A 125 -4.69 7.41 24.07
CA GLN A 125 -5.62 6.29 24.19
C GLN A 125 -6.67 6.46 25.31
N PRO A 126 -6.32 6.83 26.56
CA PRO A 126 -7.31 7.02 27.61
C PRO A 126 -8.33 8.11 27.29
N TYR A 127 -7.87 9.17 26.60
CA TYR A 127 -8.71 10.28 26.19
C TYR A 127 -9.67 9.88 25.04
N VAL A 128 -9.18 9.10 24.08
CA VAL A 128 -10.04 8.51 23.05
C VAL A 128 -11.12 7.64 23.67
N GLN A 129 -10.76 6.74 24.57
CA GLN A 129 -11.71 5.85 25.24
C GLN A 129 -12.78 6.60 26.02
N GLU A 130 -12.44 7.69 26.68
CA GLU A 130 -13.40 8.52 27.42
C GLU A 130 -14.34 9.29 26.48
N ILE A 131 -13.81 9.93 25.45
CA ILE A 131 -14.61 10.72 24.52
C ILE A 131 -15.58 9.82 23.73
N PHE A 132 -15.08 8.71 23.22
CA PHE A 132 -15.84 7.83 22.34
C PHE A 132 -16.58 6.70 23.09
N LYS A 133 -16.69 6.78 24.42
CA LYS A 133 -17.33 5.74 25.24
C LYS A 133 -18.78 5.44 24.88
N LYS A 134 -19.47 6.37 24.23
CA LYS A 134 -20.86 6.21 23.77
C LYS A 134 -20.95 5.80 22.30
N GLU A 135 -19.83 5.80 21.58
CA GLU A 135 -19.78 5.42 20.18
C GLU A 135 -19.58 3.91 20.02
N ILE A 136 -19.95 3.40 18.86
CA ILE A 136 -19.86 1.95 18.58
C ILE A 136 -18.45 1.65 18.08
N LEU A 137 -17.61 1.11 18.97
CA LEU A 137 -16.29 0.60 18.64
C LEU A 137 -16.43 -0.71 17.86
N ILE A 138 -15.84 -0.77 16.65
CA ILE A 138 -15.79 -1.97 15.79
C ILE A 138 -14.51 -2.75 16.07
N ASN A 139 -13.37 -2.04 16.11
CA ASN A 139 -12.06 -2.66 16.31
C ASN A 139 -11.14 -1.72 17.08
N SER A 140 -10.18 -2.30 17.80
CA SER A 140 -9.08 -1.57 18.44
C SER A 140 -7.82 -2.41 18.42
N VAL A 141 -6.72 -1.81 17.95
CA VAL A 141 -5.41 -2.45 17.89
C VAL A 141 -4.40 -1.54 18.60
N VAL A 142 -3.57 -2.14 19.43
CA VAL A 142 -2.49 -1.46 20.16
C VAL A 142 -1.14 -2.04 19.77
N ASN A 143 -0.06 -1.42 20.24
CA ASN A 143 1.31 -1.82 19.94
C ASN A 143 1.57 -1.76 18.43
N LEU A 144 1.30 -0.58 17.89
CA LEU A 144 1.53 -0.25 16.49
C LEU A 144 2.68 0.75 16.37
N ALA A 145 3.34 0.71 15.23
CA ALA A 145 4.31 1.70 14.81
C ALA A 145 3.96 2.19 13.40
N SER A 146 4.35 3.41 13.08
CA SER A 146 4.23 3.95 11.74
C SER A 146 5.59 4.23 11.13
N ILE A 147 5.67 4.07 9.80
CA ILE A 147 6.80 4.49 9.01
C ILE A 147 6.26 5.45 7.95
N THR A 148 6.66 6.71 8.08
CA THR A 148 6.27 7.78 7.15
C THR A 148 7.40 8.05 6.18
N ILE A 149 7.10 7.99 4.90
CA ILE A 149 8.03 8.23 3.80
C ILE A 149 7.61 9.51 3.09
N LYS A 150 8.55 10.43 2.93
CA LYS A 150 8.35 11.59 2.08
C LYS A 150 8.45 11.19 0.62
N LEU A 151 7.35 11.38 -0.12
CA LEU A 151 7.27 11.07 -1.54
C LEU A 151 7.75 12.26 -2.40
N PRO A 152 8.36 12.01 -3.57
CA PRO A 152 8.70 13.06 -4.51
C PRO A 152 7.43 13.74 -5.05
N LYS A 153 7.54 15.00 -5.47
CA LYS A 153 6.40 15.80 -5.97
C LYS A 153 5.73 15.17 -7.19
N GLU A 154 6.50 14.49 -8.01
CA GLU A 154 6.07 13.80 -9.22
C GLU A 154 5.22 12.56 -8.92
N ASN A 155 5.11 12.13 -7.66
CA ASN A 155 4.33 10.99 -7.23
C ASN A 155 2.85 11.04 -7.71
N LEU A 156 2.25 12.23 -7.77
CA LEU A 156 0.85 12.38 -8.20
C LEU A 156 0.64 12.10 -9.70
N GLU A 157 1.66 12.29 -10.51
CA GLU A 157 1.60 12.12 -11.95
C GLU A 157 2.12 10.75 -12.41
N GLN A 158 2.79 10.03 -11.54
CA GLN A 158 3.43 8.76 -11.86
C GLN A 158 2.77 7.61 -11.11
N SER A 159 2.27 6.64 -11.86
CA SER A 159 1.68 5.42 -11.29
C SER A 159 2.75 4.44 -10.82
N GLY A 160 2.42 3.68 -9.76
CA GLY A 160 3.14 2.46 -9.41
C GLY A 160 3.93 2.50 -8.10
N ILE A 161 4.19 3.66 -7.48
CA ILE A 161 4.98 3.73 -6.24
C ILE A 161 4.31 2.97 -5.08
N TYR A 162 3.01 3.14 -4.90
CA TYR A 162 2.26 2.40 -3.87
C TYR A 162 2.30 0.89 -4.10
N TYR A 163 2.10 0.45 -5.35
CA TYR A 163 2.21 -0.95 -5.72
C TYR A 163 3.59 -1.50 -5.38
N PHE A 164 4.65 -0.76 -5.73
CA PHE A 164 6.02 -1.18 -5.52
C PHE A 164 6.34 -1.35 -4.03
N ILE A 165 5.95 -0.39 -3.19
CA ILE A 165 6.13 -0.45 -1.74
C ILE A 165 5.33 -1.60 -1.14
N LEU A 166 4.02 -1.65 -1.39
CA LEU A 166 3.14 -2.63 -0.77
C LEU A 166 3.45 -4.06 -1.25
N LYS A 167 3.94 -4.24 -2.48
CA LYS A 167 4.41 -5.52 -2.99
C LYS A 167 5.56 -6.07 -2.14
N GLN A 168 6.55 -5.25 -1.79
CA GLN A 168 7.69 -5.70 -0.99
C GLN A 168 7.25 -6.16 0.40
N LEU A 169 6.37 -5.40 1.03
CA LEU A 169 5.82 -5.77 2.35
C LEU A 169 5.00 -7.06 2.28
N ALA A 170 4.20 -7.23 1.24
CA ALA A 170 3.42 -8.45 1.04
C ALA A 170 4.31 -9.69 0.85
N TRP A 171 5.40 -9.58 0.09
CA TRP A 171 6.36 -10.68 -0.09
C TRP A 171 7.16 -10.99 1.17
N ALA A 172 7.39 -10.01 2.04
CA ALA A 172 7.96 -10.21 3.37
C ALA A 172 6.93 -10.72 4.40
N ASN A 173 5.70 -10.98 3.97
CA ASN A 173 4.61 -11.42 4.85
C ASN A 173 4.34 -10.46 6.02
N ILE A 174 4.50 -9.17 5.78
CA ILE A 174 4.22 -8.11 6.77
C ILE A 174 2.77 -7.63 6.61
N PRO A 175 1.89 -7.88 7.59
CA PRO A 175 0.54 -7.38 7.57
C PRO A 175 0.52 -5.86 7.78
N VAL A 176 -0.01 -5.13 6.80
CA VAL A 176 -0.21 -3.69 6.91
C VAL A 176 -1.53 -3.43 7.62
N GLN A 177 -1.49 -2.65 8.69
CA GLN A 177 -2.69 -2.29 9.48
C GLN A 177 -3.43 -1.13 8.82
N GLU A 178 -2.69 -0.06 8.46
CA GLU A 178 -3.22 1.12 7.79
C GLU A 178 -2.23 1.68 6.77
N VAL A 179 -2.77 2.30 5.73
CA VAL A 179 -2.02 3.11 4.77
C VAL A 179 -2.65 4.49 4.73
N ILE A 180 -1.90 5.47 5.18
CA ILE A 180 -2.33 6.87 5.22
C ILE A 180 -1.48 7.64 4.23
N SER A 181 -2.10 8.43 3.39
CA SER A 181 -1.36 9.18 2.37
C SER A 181 -1.87 10.61 2.26
N THR A 182 -0.92 11.52 2.11
CA THR A 182 -1.14 12.89 1.68
C THR A 182 -0.50 13.09 0.30
N THR A 183 -0.45 14.31 -0.18
CA THR A 183 0.17 14.62 -1.48
C THR A 183 1.64 14.17 -1.56
N ASN A 184 2.41 14.37 -0.49
CA ASN A 184 3.86 14.16 -0.47
C ASN A 184 4.33 13.19 0.61
N GLU A 185 3.42 12.46 1.27
CA GLU A 185 3.75 11.52 2.33
C GLU A 185 2.94 10.24 2.19
N MET A 186 3.57 9.13 2.47
CA MET A 186 2.93 7.84 2.67
C MET A 186 3.33 7.30 4.03
N THR A 187 2.35 7.05 4.87
CA THR A 187 2.54 6.44 6.18
C THR A 187 1.98 5.04 6.17
N ILE A 188 2.80 4.09 6.55
CA ILE A 188 2.44 2.68 6.69
C ILE A 188 2.43 2.37 8.17
N VAL A 189 1.30 1.86 8.66
CA VAL A 189 1.14 1.42 10.04
C VAL A 189 1.22 -0.09 10.09
N VAL A 190 2.09 -0.61 10.94
CA VAL A 190 2.35 -2.04 11.15
C VAL A 190 2.38 -2.34 12.66
N LYS A 191 2.42 -3.61 13.03
CA LYS A 191 2.68 -3.99 14.42
C LYS A 191 4.12 -3.66 14.81
N ASP A 192 4.36 -3.30 16.06
CA ASP A 192 5.69 -2.96 16.58
C ASP A 192 6.76 -4.02 16.24
N LYS A 193 6.40 -5.30 16.29
CA LYS A 193 7.31 -6.40 15.98
C LYS A 193 7.82 -6.38 14.54
N ASP A 194 7.06 -5.82 13.60
CA ASP A 194 7.32 -5.81 12.16
C ASP A 194 8.01 -4.51 11.69
N VAL A 195 8.19 -3.52 12.59
CA VAL A 195 8.67 -2.18 12.22
C VAL A 195 10.10 -2.18 11.69
N ASN A 196 11.01 -2.95 12.31
CA ASN A 196 12.40 -3.00 11.90
C ASN A 196 12.56 -3.59 10.50
N GLU A 197 11.86 -4.67 10.21
CA GLU A 197 11.88 -5.30 8.89
C GLU A 197 11.26 -4.40 7.84
N THR A 198 10.11 -3.78 8.16
CA THR A 198 9.46 -2.79 7.29
C THR A 198 10.42 -1.64 6.96
N PHE A 199 11.10 -1.08 7.96
CA PHE A 199 12.06 0.00 7.75
C PHE A 199 13.23 -0.44 6.87
N SER A 200 13.80 -1.62 7.11
CA SER A 200 14.90 -2.15 6.29
C SER A 200 14.50 -2.31 4.83
N ILE A 201 13.32 -2.89 4.56
CA ILE A 201 12.77 -3.03 3.20
C ILE A 201 12.67 -1.66 2.50
N LEU A 202 12.14 -0.65 3.19
CA LEU A 202 11.98 0.68 2.61
C LEU A 202 13.31 1.39 2.35
N MET A 203 14.29 1.17 3.23
CA MET A 203 15.65 1.71 3.03
C MET A 203 16.37 1.02 1.88
N ASP A 204 16.24 -0.30 1.74
CA ASP A 204 16.81 -1.05 0.61
C ASP A 204 16.23 -0.59 -0.74
N MET A 205 14.95 -0.25 -0.77
CA MET A 205 14.31 0.31 -1.95
C MET A 205 14.85 1.68 -2.36
N LYS A 206 15.27 2.48 -1.37
CA LYS A 206 15.85 3.82 -1.59
C LYS A 206 17.31 3.75 -2.07
N LEU A 207 18.04 2.69 -1.72
CA LEU A 207 19.45 2.54 -2.01
C LEU A 207 19.76 1.79 -3.31
N ASN A 208 18.78 1.03 -3.86
CA ASN A 208 18.89 0.17 -5.04
C ASN A 208 18.00 0.63 -6.19
#